data_12881f0adca4fd8156b57c3bf0fd5dca
#
_entry.id   12881f0adca4fd8156b57c3bf0fd5dca
#
_cell.length_a   1.000
_cell.length_b   1.000
_cell.length_c   1.000
_cell.angle_alpha   90.00
_cell.angle_beta   90.00
_cell.angle_gamma   90.00
#
_symmetry.space_group_name_H-M   'P 1'
#
loop_
_entity.id
_entity.type
_entity.pdbx_description
1 polymer ?
#
loop_
_entity_poly.entity_id
_entity_poly.type
_entity_poly.pdbx_seq_one_letter_code
_entity_poly.pdbx_strand_id
1 'polypeptide(L)'
;MSELNDNIQNNPEEKPLTEQELQFCDLYVNGGAMYAGRPAKCFKEVFGEDATKYPSAAVNRMLRRPHILAHIKKLLSSDRFEMETMAVKLQ
;
A
#
# COMPACT_ATOMS: atom_id res chain seq x y z
N MET A 1 26.82 18.55 -2.73
CA MET A 1 26.48 17.91 -1.50
C MET A 1 25.03 17.72 -1.35
N SER A 2 24.27 18.79 -1.43
CA SER A 2 22.85 18.59 -1.32
C SER A 2 22.31 17.67 -2.38
N GLU A 3 22.96 17.59 -3.49
CA GLU A 3 22.49 16.70 -4.54
C GLU A 3 22.43 15.26 -4.09
N LEU A 4 23.42 14.87 -3.33
CA LEU A 4 23.42 13.51 -2.84
C LEU A 4 22.26 13.26 -1.93
N ASN A 5 22.01 14.19 -1.04
CA ASN A 5 20.88 14.05 -0.14
C ASN A 5 19.57 14.04 -0.91
N ASP A 6 19.48 14.87 -1.93
CA ASP A 6 18.28 14.91 -2.72
C ASP A 6 18.01 13.57 -3.38
N ASN A 7 19.06 12.94 -3.87
CA ASN A 7 18.90 11.63 -4.47
C ASN A 7 18.36 10.61 -3.48
N ILE A 8 18.89 10.65 -2.29
CA ILE A 8 18.43 9.74 -1.26
C ILE A 8 16.99 10.03 -0.91
N GLN A 9 16.67 11.31 -0.80
CA GLN A 9 15.33 11.71 -0.45
C GLN A 9 14.32 11.36 -1.51
N ASN A 10 14.78 11.27 -2.74
CA ASN A 10 13.89 10.99 -3.84
C ASN A 10 13.67 9.51 -4.06
N ASN A 11 14.25 8.68 -3.22
CA ASN A 11 13.99 7.27 -3.31
C ASN A 11 12.50 7.02 -3.08
N PRO A 12 11.76 6.55 -4.09
CA PRO A 12 10.30 6.43 -3.97
C PRO A 12 9.88 5.48 -2.85
N GLU A 13 10.71 4.50 -2.56
CA GLU A 13 10.35 3.53 -1.53
C GLU A 13 10.41 4.10 -0.13
N GLU A 14 11.11 5.21 0.02
CA GLU A 14 11.24 5.84 1.33
C GLU A 14 10.33 7.02 1.51
N LYS A 15 9.55 7.35 0.49
CA LYS A 15 8.60 8.43 0.61
C LYS A 15 7.52 8.08 1.62
N PRO A 16 7.21 9.00 2.52
CA PRO A 16 6.10 8.72 3.45
C PRO A 16 4.78 8.71 2.71
N LEU A 17 3.92 7.81 3.11
CA LEU A 17 2.60 7.74 2.55
C LEU A 17 1.66 8.65 3.31
N THR A 18 0.66 9.18 2.61
CA THR A 18 -0.39 9.91 3.29
C THR A 18 -1.25 8.94 4.09
N GLU A 19 -2.04 9.50 4.98
CA GLU A 19 -2.92 8.68 5.79
C GLU A 19 -3.89 7.88 4.93
N GLN A 20 -4.41 8.51 3.89
CA GLN A 20 -5.33 7.81 3.00
C GLN A 20 -4.63 6.72 2.21
N GLU A 21 -3.40 6.96 1.81
CA GLU A 21 -2.64 5.93 1.11
C GLU A 21 -2.38 4.74 2.02
N LEU A 22 -2.09 5.01 3.29
CA LEU A 22 -1.90 3.92 4.25
C LEU A 22 -3.19 3.13 4.43
N GLN A 23 -4.31 3.81 4.55
CA GLN A 23 -5.59 3.15 4.68
C GLN A 23 -5.91 2.30 3.45
N PHE A 24 -5.61 2.84 2.28
CA PHE A 24 -5.85 2.11 1.05
C PHE A 24 -5.03 0.82 1.02
N CYS A 25 -3.76 0.92 1.34
CA CYS A 25 -2.90 -0.26 1.33
C CYS A 25 -3.37 -1.30 2.34
N ASP A 26 -3.78 -0.84 3.52
CA ASP A 26 -4.27 -1.75 4.54
C ASP A 26 -5.53 -2.47 4.09
N LEU A 27 -6.47 -1.76 3.50
CA LEU A 27 -7.67 -2.37 2.98
C LEU A 27 -7.36 -3.37 1.87
N TYR A 28 -6.43 -2.99 1.01
CA TYR A 28 -6.08 -3.83 -0.13
C TYR A 28 -5.47 -5.15 0.31
N VAL A 29 -4.72 -5.14 1.38
CA VAL A 29 -4.05 -6.34 1.88
C VAL A 29 -4.89 -7.06 2.92
N ASN A 30 -5.44 -6.33 3.87
CA ASN A 30 -6.06 -6.92 5.04
C ASN A 30 -7.57 -6.70 5.13
N GLY A 31 -8.18 -6.21 4.09
CA GLY A 31 -9.58 -5.81 4.15
C GLY A 31 -10.61 -6.93 4.04
N GLY A 32 -10.16 -8.16 3.98
CA GLY A 32 -11.09 -9.28 3.95
C GLY A 32 -11.72 -9.47 2.58
N ALA A 33 -12.77 -10.28 2.55
CA ALA A 33 -13.39 -10.67 1.29
C ALA A 33 -13.94 -9.49 0.49
N MET A 34 -14.31 -8.41 1.19
CA MET A 34 -14.90 -7.25 0.54
C MET A 34 -13.88 -6.38 -0.15
N TYR A 35 -12.69 -6.29 0.42
CA TYR A 35 -11.71 -5.28 -0.03
C TYR A 35 -10.39 -5.87 -0.48
N ALA A 36 -9.97 -6.99 0.09
CA ALA A 36 -8.66 -7.53 -0.23
C ALA A 36 -8.59 -7.91 -1.70
N GLY A 37 -7.60 -7.37 -2.40
CA GLY A 37 -7.43 -7.64 -3.82
C GLY A 37 -8.45 -6.94 -4.69
N ARG A 38 -9.21 -5.99 -4.14
CA ARG A 38 -10.22 -5.26 -4.90
C ARG A 38 -9.89 -3.78 -4.90
N PRO A 39 -8.96 -3.37 -5.75
CA PRO A 39 -8.43 -2.01 -5.65
C PRO A 39 -9.45 -0.90 -5.84
N ALA A 40 -10.38 -1.06 -6.78
CA ALA A 40 -11.36 -0.01 -7.01
C ALA A 40 -12.26 0.17 -5.80
N LYS A 41 -12.62 -0.93 -5.15
CA LYS A 41 -13.43 -0.85 -3.95
C LYS A 41 -12.69 -0.17 -2.82
N CYS A 42 -11.43 -0.51 -2.64
CA CYS A 42 -10.62 0.13 -1.62
C CYS A 42 -10.49 1.63 -1.88
N PHE A 43 -10.29 1.98 -3.13
CA PHE A 43 -10.16 3.39 -3.50
C PHE A 43 -11.43 4.15 -3.16
N LYS A 44 -12.57 3.61 -3.50
CA LYS A 44 -13.83 4.27 -3.22
C LYS A 44 -14.08 4.41 -1.73
N GLU A 45 -13.70 3.40 -0.98
CA GLU A 45 -13.90 3.42 0.46
C GLU A 45 -13.05 4.50 1.13
N VAL A 46 -11.82 4.65 0.69
CA VAL A 46 -10.88 5.55 1.34
C VAL A 46 -11.04 6.97 0.83
N PHE A 47 -11.15 7.14 -0.47
CA PHE A 47 -11.17 8.46 -1.09
C PHE A 47 -12.56 8.98 -1.41
N GLY A 48 -13.57 8.11 -1.37
CA GLY A 48 -14.93 8.50 -1.66
C GLY A 48 -15.36 8.07 -3.06
N GLU A 49 -16.63 7.76 -3.19
CA GLU A 49 -17.14 7.28 -4.47
C GLU A 49 -17.06 8.34 -5.56
N ASP A 50 -17.12 9.60 -5.16
CA ASP A 50 -17.12 10.69 -6.12
C ASP A 50 -15.74 11.31 -6.31
N ALA A 51 -14.71 10.69 -5.77
CA ALA A 51 -13.37 11.25 -5.88
C ALA A 51 -12.91 11.35 -7.33
N THR A 52 -13.36 10.44 -8.16
CA THR A 52 -13.00 10.48 -9.57
C THR A 52 -14.08 9.77 -10.37
N LYS A 53 -14.21 10.16 -11.63
CA LYS A 53 -15.12 9.48 -12.54
C LYS A 53 -14.58 8.16 -13.01
N TYR A 54 -13.28 7.97 -12.88
CA TYR A 54 -12.63 6.77 -13.39
C TYR A 54 -11.80 6.11 -12.29
N PRO A 55 -12.47 5.50 -11.31
CA PRO A 55 -11.74 4.94 -10.18
C PRO A 55 -10.78 3.83 -10.57
N SER A 56 -11.14 3.03 -11.56
CA SER A 56 -10.21 1.96 -11.99
C SER A 56 -8.92 2.53 -12.54
N ALA A 57 -9.02 3.58 -13.36
CA ALA A 57 -7.83 4.20 -13.91
C ALA A 57 -6.99 4.86 -12.81
N ALA A 58 -7.68 5.54 -11.89
CA ALA A 58 -6.99 6.23 -10.82
C ALA A 58 -6.25 5.24 -9.92
N VAL A 59 -6.89 4.15 -9.57
CA VAL A 59 -6.28 3.18 -8.67
C VAL A 59 -5.17 2.42 -9.38
N ASN A 60 -5.30 2.15 -10.67
CA ASN A 60 -4.22 1.52 -11.41
C ASN A 60 -2.99 2.40 -11.43
N ARG A 61 -3.19 3.69 -11.59
CA ARG A 61 -2.09 4.64 -11.55
C ARG A 61 -1.43 4.66 -10.18
N MET A 62 -2.26 4.64 -9.15
CA MET A 62 -1.76 4.63 -7.77
C MET A 62 -0.96 3.38 -7.48
N LEU A 63 -1.44 2.23 -7.93
CA LEU A 63 -0.75 0.97 -7.68
C LEU A 63 0.59 0.88 -8.40
N ARG A 64 0.81 1.69 -9.41
CA ARG A 64 2.09 1.71 -10.12
C ARG A 64 3.13 2.56 -9.43
N ARG A 65 2.75 3.35 -8.46
CA ARG A 65 3.70 4.20 -7.75
C ARG A 65 4.60 3.33 -6.89
N PRO A 66 5.91 3.52 -7.00
CA PRO A 66 6.84 2.65 -6.27
C PRO A 66 6.63 2.66 -4.76
N HIS A 67 6.33 3.81 -4.17
CA HIS A 67 6.17 3.85 -2.71
C HIS A 67 4.91 3.12 -2.26
N ILE A 68 3.87 3.11 -3.08
CA ILE A 68 2.66 2.35 -2.78
C ILE A 68 2.96 0.85 -2.88
N LEU A 69 3.61 0.45 -3.97
CA LEU A 69 3.95 -0.96 -4.16
C LEU A 69 4.87 -1.46 -3.06
N ALA A 70 5.84 -0.65 -2.68
CA ALA A 70 6.77 -1.04 -1.64
C ALA A 70 6.05 -1.27 -0.32
N HIS A 71 5.10 -0.41 0.01
CA HIS A 71 4.36 -0.57 1.24
C HIS A 71 3.48 -1.82 1.21
N ILE A 72 2.82 -2.07 0.08
CA ILE A 72 2.01 -3.27 -0.05
C ILE A 72 2.87 -4.51 0.12
N LYS A 73 4.03 -4.54 -0.50
CA LYS A 73 4.94 -5.66 -0.34
C LYS A 73 5.36 -5.84 1.11
N LYS A 74 5.58 -4.73 1.79
CA LYS A 74 5.97 -4.77 3.19
C LYS A 74 4.86 -5.38 4.03
N LEU A 75 3.64 -4.99 3.79
CA LEU A 75 2.51 -5.54 4.52
C LEU A 75 2.39 -7.05 4.32
N LEU A 76 2.54 -7.48 3.08
CA LEU A 76 2.45 -8.90 2.78
C LEU A 76 3.60 -9.67 3.41
N SER A 77 4.79 -9.12 3.36
CA SER A 77 5.96 -9.78 3.95
C SER A 77 5.84 -9.88 5.46
N SER A 78 5.43 -8.79 6.08
CA SER A 78 5.29 -8.78 7.54
C SER A 78 4.30 -9.83 8.01
N ASP A 79 3.19 -9.91 7.30
CA ASP A 79 2.17 -10.86 7.63
C ASP A 79 2.72 -12.28 7.57
N ARG A 80 3.39 -12.57 6.48
CA ARG A 80 3.96 -13.90 6.27
C ARG A 80 5.03 -14.21 7.31
N PHE A 81 5.86 -13.21 7.58
CA PHE A 81 6.92 -13.40 8.55
C PHE A 81 6.37 -13.70 9.93
N GLU A 82 5.33 -13.01 10.32
CA GLU A 82 4.73 -13.22 11.61
C GLU A 82 4.15 -14.63 11.73
N MET A 83 3.51 -15.10 10.70
CA MET A 83 2.95 -16.43 10.71
C MET A 83 4.04 -17.48 10.88
N GLU A 84 5.13 -17.31 10.17
CA GLU A 84 6.23 -18.25 10.29
C GLU A 84 6.86 -18.20 11.66
N THR A 85 6.99 -17.01 12.21
CA THR A 85 7.56 -16.85 13.52
C THR A 85 6.71 -17.53 14.58
N MET A 86 5.41 -17.36 14.46
CA MET A 86 4.50 -17.98 15.39
C MET A 86 4.58 -19.51 15.31
N ALA A 87 4.65 -20.02 14.11
CA ALA A 87 4.77 -21.48 13.94
C ALA A 87 6.03 -21.99 14.61
N VAL A 88 7.12 -21.27 14.45
CA VAL A 88 8.37 -21.67 15.09
C VAL A 88 8.24 -21.65 16.60
N LYS A 89 7.59 -20.63 17.12
CA LYS A 89 7.44 -20.52 18.56
C LYS A 89 6.61 -21.65 19.14
N LEU A 90 5.66 -22.11 18.39
CA LEU A 90 4.80 -23.19 18.86
C LEU A 90 5.54 -24.53 18.91
N GLN A 91 6.62 -24.63 18.20
CA GLN A 91 7.40 -25.84 18.24
C GLN A 91 8.32 -25.86 19.44
#